data_738c9355546ede881c0a8f6ca049cfc7
#
_entry.id   738c9355546ede881c0a8f6ca049cfc7
#
_cell.length_a   1.000
_cell.length_b   1.000
_cell.length_c   1.000
_cell.angle_alpha   90.00
_cell.angle_beta   90.00
_cell.angle_gamma   90.00
#
_symmetry.space_group_name_H-M   'P 1'
#
loop_
_entity.id
_entity.type
_entity.pdbx_description
1 polymer ?
#
loop_
_entity_poly.entity_id
_entity_poly.type
_entity_poly.pdbx_seq_one_letter_code
_entity_poly.pdbx_strand_id
1 'polypeptide(L)'
;MIARARENAEKLKLNNVEFRLGDIEDMPVTANKANVIVSNCVLNLVPNKHKVFSEIYRVLKPGGHFSISDIVLEGELPSKWKEVAELYAGCVSGAIQKTEYLGIIEEAGFKNMALQKDKTVSIPDEILASYLTPEEIAEYKKGTVRIASITVYAEKPAKDDRNCCEPGSGCC
;
A
#
# COMPACT_ATOMS: atom_id res chain seq x y z
N MET A 1 -3.13 -19.72 -8.94
CA MET A 1 -3.12 -19.23 -7.53
C MET A 1 -4.44 -19.53 -6.80
N ILE A 2 -5.59 -19.04 -7.23
CA ILE A 2 -6.90 -19.20 -6.53
C ILE A 2 -7.28 -20.66 -6.30
N ALA A 3 -7.16 -21.55 -7.30
CA ALA A 3 -7.44 -22.97 -7.14
C ALA A 3 -6.63 -23.59 -5.98
N ARG A 4 -5.31 -23.33 -5.95
CA ARG A 4 -4.45 -23.82 -4.88
C ARG A 4 -4.79 -23.26 -3.50
N ALA A 5 -5.24 -21.99 -3.44
CA ALA A 5 -5.69 -21.39 -2.19
C ALA A 5 -6.96 -22.07 -1.67
N ARG A 6 -7.92 -22.37 -2.57
CA ARG A 6 -9.15 -23.12 -2.22
C ARG A 6 -8.85 -24.54 -1.74
N GLU A 7 -7.97 -25.26 -2.46
CA GLU A 7 -7.53 -26.61 -2.04
C GLU A 7 -6.89 -26.59 -0.64
N ASN A 8 -6.04 -25.59 -0.35
CA ASN A 8 -5.42 -25.47 0.96
C ASN A 8 -6.44 -25.17 2.07
N ALA A 9 -7.40 -24.29 1.81
CA ALA A 9 -8.48 -24.00 2.77
C ALA A 9 -9.32 -25.26 3.06
N GLU A 10 -9.63 -26.04 2.05
CA GLU A 10 -10.39 -27.29 2.18
C GLU A 10 -9.59 -28.33 2.98
N LYS A 11 -8.31 -28.54 2.67
CA LYS A 11 -7.40 -29.42 3.42
C LYS A 11 -7.30 -29.04 4.89
N LEU A 12 -7.25 -27.74 5.17
CA LEU A 12 -7.16 -27.18 6.53
C LEU A 12 -8.52 -27.02 7.22
N LYS A 13 -9.62 -27.38 6.53
CA LYS A 13 -11.02 -27.24 7.01
C LYS A 13 -11.36 -25.82 7.46
N LEU A 14 -10.87 -24.81 6.72
CA LEU A 14 -11.14 -23.40 6.99
C LEU A 14 -12.47 -23.01 6.35
N ASN A 15 -13.53 -22.88 7.16
CA ASN A 15 -14.89 -22.54 6.71
C ASN A 15 -15.19 -21.04 6.76
N ASN A 16 -14.27 -20.22 7.28
CA ASN A 16 -14.41 -18.78 7.47
C ASN A 16 -13.61 -17.95 6.48
N VAL A 17 -13.12 -18.55 5.38
CA VAL A 17 -12.35 -17.87 4.34
C VAL A 17 -13.04 -18.02 2.98
N GLU A 18 -12.91 -16.98 2.14
CA GLU A 18 -13.38 -16.96 0.77
C GLU A 18 -12.26 -16.42 -0.14
N PHE A 19 -12.00 -17.10 -1.27
CA PHE A 19 -11.03 -16.67 -2.28
C PHE A 19 -11.75 -16.22 -3.54
N ARG A 20 -11.59 -14.94 -3.89
CA ARG A 20 -12.15 -14.32 -5.08
C ARG A 20 -11.06 -14.03 -6.10
N LEU A 21 -11.33 -14.38 -7.36
CA LEU A 21 -10.50 -13.96 -8.49
C LEU A 21 -10.95 -12.58 -8.94
N GLY A 22 -10.03 -11.63 -9.02
CA GLY A 22 -10.32 -10.26 -9.45
C GLY A 22 -9.07 -9.41 -9.51
N ASP A 23 -9.22 -8.19 -9.99
CA ASP A 23 -8.20 -7.17 -9.98
C ASP A 23 -8.36 -6.30 -8.73
N ILE A 24 -7.23 -5.86 -8.15
CA ILE A 24 -7.26 -4.96 -7.00
C ILE A 24 -7.73 -3.54 -7.37
N GLU A 25 -7.61 -3.18 -8.65
CA GLU A 25 -8.15 -1.92 -9.20
C GLU A 25 -9.66 -1.98 -9.48
N ASP A 26 -10.27 -3.18 -9.40
CA ASP A 26 -11.72 -3.43 -9.56
C ASP A 26 -12.10 -4.67 -8.75
N MET A 27 -12.13 -4.52 -7.44
CA MET A 27 -12.31 -5.65 -6.52
C MET A 27 -13.71 -6.25 -6.64
N PRO A 28 -13.85 -7.60 -6.81
CA PRO A 28 -15.13 -8.29 -6.86
C PRO A 28 -15.78 -8.36 -5.46
N VAL A 29 -15.86 -7.23 -4.80
CA VAL A 29 -16.41 -7.04 -3.46
C VAL A 29 -17.34 -5.84 -3.49
N THR A 30 -18.54 -5.99 -2.94
CA THR A 30 -19.51 -4.89 -2.86
C THR A 30 -19.01 -3.76 -1.97
N ALA A 31 -19.48 -2.53 -2.22
CA ALA A 31 -19.15 -1.38 -1.39
C ALA A 31 -19.54 -1.59 0.08
N ASN A 32 -18.79 -0.99 0.99
CA ASN A 32 -19.05 -1.03 2.44
C ASN A 32 -19.18 -2.45 3.01
N LYS A 33 -18.34 -3.37 2.59
CA LYS A 33 -18.37 -4.78 3.02
C LYS A 33 -17.32 -5.11 4.07
N ALA A 34 -16.11 -4.60 3.93
CA ALA A 34 -14.99 -4.93 4.81
C ALA A 34 -14.92 -3.99 6.02
N ASN A 35 -14.60 -4.53 7.19
CA ASN A 35 -14.28 -3.74 8.37
C ASN A 35 -12.79 -3.36 8.40
N VAL A 36 -11.93 -4.28 7.92
CA VAL A 36 -10.47 -4.12 7.89
C VAL A 36 -9.95 -4.63 6.54
N ILE A 37 -9.00 -3.92 5.97
CA ILE A 37 -8.22 -4.36 4.80
C ILE A 37 -6.74 -4.39 5.19
N VAL A 38 -6.07 -5.48 4.83
CA VAL A 38 -4.63 -5.62 5.02
C VAL A 38 -3.96 -5.99 3.70
N SER A 39 -2.79 -5.43 3.46
CA SER A 39 -1.97 -5.74 2.29
C SER A 39 -0.49 -5.67 2.64
N ASN A 40 0.33 -6.46 1.94
CA ASN A 40 1.77 -6.44 2.13
C ASN A 40 2.47 -6.63 0.78
N CYS A 41 3.22 -5.61 0.33
CA CYS A 41 3.99 -5.58 -0.91
C CYS A 41 3.19 -5.88 -2.19
N VAL A 42 1.93 -5.46 -2.26
CA VAL A 42 1.06 -5.71 -3.43
C VAL A 42 0.87 -4.44 -4.25
N LEU A 43 0.67 -3.27 -3.61
CA LEU A 43 0.27 -2.05 -4.31
C LEU A 43 1.37 -1.52 -5.24
N ASN A 44 2.63 -1.85 -4.97
CA ASN A 44 3.73 -1.49 -5.88
C ASN A 44 3.74 -2.28 -7.19
N LEU A 45 3.01 -3.39 -7.27
CA LEU A 45 2.88 -4.17 -8.49
C LEU A 45 1.75 -3.65 -9.41
N VAL A 46 1.00 -2.64 -8.96
CA VAL A 46 -0.16 -2.10 -9.69
C VAL A 46 0.18 -0.74 -10.29
N PRO A 47 -0.21 -0.51 -11.56
CA PRO A 47 0.10 0.75 -12.25
C PRO A 47 -0.59 1.97 -11.63
N ASN A 48 -1.84 1.84 -11.19
CA ASN A 48 -2.67 2.96 -10.75
C ASN A 48 -3.04 2.88 -9.26
N LYS A 49 -2.17 3.44 -8.42
CA LYS A 49 -2.38 3.47 -6.97
C LYS A 49 -3.61 4.30 -6.54
N HIS A 50 -3.95 5.37 -7.24
CA HIS A 50 -5.16 6.16 -6.97
C HIS A 50 -6.41 5.29 -7.09
N LYS A 51 -6.47 4.47 -8.15
CA LYS A 51 -7.60 3.56 -8.37
C LYS A 51 -7.69 2.50 -7.28
N VAL A 52 -6.55 1.94 -6.86
CA VAL A 52 -6.51 0.96 -5.76
C VAL A 52 -7.00 1.56 -4.46
N PHE A 53 -6.52 2.75 -4.06
CA PHE A 53 -6.98 3.38 -2.82
C PHE A 53 -8.46 3.82 -2.90
N SER A 54 -8.95 4.21 -4.08
CA SER A 54 -10.38 4.44 -4.30
C SER A 54 -11.21 3.16 -4.10
N GLU A 55 -10.72 2.01 -4.59
CA GLU A 55 -11.37 0.71 -4.40
C GLU A 55 -11.34 0.26 -2.93
N ILE A 56 -10.20 0.44 -2.25
CA ILE A 56 -10.08 0.17 -0.82
C ILE A 56 -11.10 1.02 -0.05
N TYR A 57 -11.22 2.31 -0.39
CA TYR A 57 -12.20 3.20 0.23
C TYR A 57 -13.64 2.77 -0.05
N ARG A 58 -13.95 2.38 -1.30
CA ARG A 58 -15.27 1.88 -1.68
C ARG A 58 -15.67 0.63 -0.88
N VAL A 59 -14.75 -0.32 -0.75
CA VAL A 59 -15.00 -1.63 -0.11
C VAL A 59 -15.07 -1.53 1.42
N LEU A 60 -14.32 -0.64 2.04
CA LEU A 60 -14.37 -0.42 3.48
C LEU A 60 -15.71 0.15 3.91
N LYS A 61 -16.23 -0.35 5.04
CA LYS A 61 -17.36 0.26 5.74
C LYS A 61 -16.97 1.63 6.31
N PRO A 62 -17.91 2.56 6.48
CA PRO A 62 -17.71 3.73 7.33
C PRO A 62 -17.21 3.32 8.72
N GLY A 63 -16.16 3.94 9.23
CA GLY A 63 -15.47 3.55 10.46
C GLY A 63 -14.52 2.35 10.32
N GLY A 64 -14.44 1.72 9.14
CA GLY A 64 -13.44 0.70 8.84
C GLY A 64 -12.06 1.29 8.55
N HIS A 65 -11.03 0.47 8.60
CA HIS A 65 -9.65 0.90 8.42
C HIS A 65 -8.85 -0.07 7.57
N PHE A 66 -7.67 0.39 7.13
CA PHE A 66 -6.67 -0.49 6.53
C PHE A 66 -5.35 -0.44 7.29
N SER A 67 -4.53 -1.48 7.11
CA SER A 67 -3.12 -1.51 7.45
C SER A 67 -2.35 -2.11 6.27
N ILE A 68 -1.56 -1.28 5.59
CA ILE A 68 -0.87 -1.63 4.34
C ILE A 68 0.62 -1.39 4.50
N SER A 69 1.40 -2.43 4.16
CA SER A 69 2.86 -2.36 4.15
C SER A 69 3.36 -2.36 2.71
N ASP A 70 4.14 -1.35 2.34
CA ASP A 70 4.76 -1.23 1.03
C ASP A 70 6.15 -0.61 1.08
N ILE A 71 6.87 -0.67 -0.03
CA ILE A 71 8.14 0.00 -0.24
C ILE A 71 7.86 1.38 -0.85
N VAL A 72 8.54 2.39 -0.33
CA VAL A 72 8.51 3.77 -0.84
C VAL A 72 9.92 4.33 -0.96
N LEU A 73 10.06 5.42 -1.70
CA LEU A 73 11.31 6.12 -1.91
C LEU A 73 11.31 7.47 -1.18
N GLU A 74 12.46 7.87 -0.66
CA GLU A 74 12.74 9.21 -0.18
C GLU A 74 14.00 9.70 -0.91
N GLY A 75 13.88 10.82 -1.64
CA GLY A 75 14.91 11.33 -2.54
C GLY A 75 14.92 10.69 -3.92
N GLU A 76 15.71 11.27 -4.84
CA GLU A 76 15.82 10.78 -6.21
C GLU A 76 16.82 9.61 -6.29
N LEU A 77 16.33 8.43 -6.59
CA LEU A 77 17.13 7.23 -6.77
C LEU A 77 17.74 7.24 -8.19
N PRO A 78 19.08 7.31 -8.35
CA PRO A 78 19.70 7.19 -9.65
C PRO A 78 19.26 5.91 -10.37
N SER A 79 19.06 5.97 -11.69
CA SER A 79 18.51 4.84 -12.47
C SER A 79 19.27 3.54 -12.24
N LYS A 80 20.60 3.60 -12.18
CA LYS A 80 21.46 2.45 -11.91
C LYS A 80 21.20 1.82 -10.52
N TRP A 81 20.97 2.64 -9.50
CA TRP A 81 20.66 2.16 -8.15
C TRP A 81 19.24 1.58 -8.08
N LYS A 82 18.32 2.15 -8.86
CA LYS A 82 16.98 1.61 -8.99
C LYS A 82 17.00 0.19 -9.55
N GLU A 83 17.76 -0.07 -10.63
CA GLU A 83 17.94 -1.40 -11.20
C GLU A 83 18.47 -2.42 -10.19
N VAL A 84 19.50 -2.05 -9.41
CA VAL A 84 20.06 -2.90 -8.35
C VAL A 84 19.02 -3.21 -7.26
N ALA A 85 18.28 -2.18 -6.84
CA ALA A 85 17.24 -2.33 -5.84
C ALA A 85 16.07 -3.19 -6.33
N GLU A 86 15.69 -3.09 -7.61
CA GLU A 86 14.67 -3.94 -8.25
C GLU A 86 15.10 -5.41 -8.31
N LEU A 87 16.37 -5.69 -8.60
CA LEU A 87 16.92 -7.04 -8.57
C LEU A 87 16.91 -7.64 -7.17
N TYR A 88 17.15 -6.81 -6.14
CA TYR A 88 17.11 -7.25 -4.75
C TYR A 88 15.68 -7.42 -4.21
N ALA A 89 14.79 -6.52 -4.55
CA ALA A 89 13.39 -6.54 -4.10
C ALA A 89 12.48 -6.04 -5.23
N GLY A 90 11.81 -6.95 -5.93
CA GLY A 90 10.95 -6.64 -7.08
C GLY A 90 9.83 -5.62 -6.80
N CYS A 91 9.50 -5.37 -5.53
CA CYS A 91 8.54 -4.32 -5.15
C CYS A 91 9.09 -2.89 -5.29
N VAL A 92 10.38 -2.71 -5.54
CA VAL A 92 10.99 -1.37 -5.70
C VAL A 92 10.64 -0.76 -7.07
N SER A 93 10.42 -1.60 -8.10
CA SER A 93 10.12 -1.13 -9.46
C SER A 93 8.91 -0.20 -9.54
N GLY A 94 7.87 -0.47 -8.76
CA GLY A 94 6.67 0.36 -8.66
C GLY A 94 6.61 1.30 -7.45
N ALA A 95 7.72 1.42 -6.71
CA ALA A 95 7.77 2.32 -5.56
C ALA A 95 7.78 3.78 -6.02
N ILE A 96 6.97 4.59 -5.38
CA ILE A 96 6.88 6.05 -5.59
C ILE A 96 7.41 6.79 -4.36
N GLN A 97 7.53 8.11 -4.46
CA GLN A 97 7.94 8.93 -3.33
C GLN A 97 6.96 8.77 -2.16
N LYS A 98 7.49 8.70 -0.93
CA LYS A 98 6.69 8.54 0.29
C LYS A 98 5.63 9.62 0.43
N THR A 99 5.98 10.87 0.12
CA THR A 99 5.06 12.01 0.16
C THR A 99 3.90 11.84 -0.83
N GLU A 100 4.18 11.38 -2.05
CA GLU A 100 3.18 11.07 -3.05
C GLU A 100 2.27 9.92 -2.60
N TYR A 101 2.86 8.83 -2.08
CA TYR A 101 2.11 7.67 -1.57
C TYR A 101 1.12 8.06 -0.47
N LEU A 102 1.55 8.88 0.50
CA LEU A 102 0.69 9.36 1.58
C LEU A 102 -0.37 10.34 1.07
N GLY A 103 -0.01 11.21 0.10
CA GLY A 103 -0.94 12.13 -0.55
C GLY A 103 -2.09 11.41 -1.25
N ILE A 104 -1.81 10.32 -1.97
CA ILE A 104 -2.84 9.48 -2.63
C ILE A 104 -3.85 8.93 -1.60
N ILE A 105 -3.39 8.54 -0.41
CA ILE A 105 -4.26 8.05 0.66
C ILE A 105 -5.18 9.18 1.16
N GLU A 106 -4.64 10.38 1.37
CA GLU A 106 -5.41 11.55 1.81
C GLU A 106 -6.44 11.97 0.76
N GLU A 107 -6.05 12.01 -0.52
CA GLU A 107 -6.92 12.33 -1.66
C GLU A 107 -8.08 11.33 -1.83
N ALA A 108 -7.85 10.06 -1.51
CA ALA A 108 -8.89 9.03 -1.48
C ALA A 108 -9.93 9.25 -0.35
N GLY A 109 -9.70 10.21 0.57
CA GLY A 109 -10.63 10.59 1.61
C GLY A 109 -10.41 9.92 2.97
N PHE A 110 -9.32 9.18 3.13
CA PHE A 110 -8.97 8.57 4.41
C PHE A 110 -8.56 9.62 5.46
N LYS A 111 -8.77 9.30 6.72
CA LYS A 111 -8.45 10.14 7.89
C LYS A 111 -7.68 9.31 8.93
N ASN A 112 -7.22 9.99 9.98
CA ASN A 112 -6.49 9.37 11.10
C ASN A 112 -5.32 8.50 10.62
N MET A 113 -4.60 9.00 9.59
CA MET A 113 -3.46 8.30 9.01
C MET A 113 -2.29 8.27 10.00
N ALA A 114 -1.70 7.08 10.18
CA ALA A 114 -0.56 6.86 11.04
C ALA A 114 0.46 5.93 10.38
N LEU A 115 1.73 6.30 10.44
CA LEU A 115 2.84 5.43 10.09
C LEU A 115 3.12 4.52 11.30
N GLN A 116 2.68 3.25 11.21
CA GLN A 116 2.91 2.24 12.25
C GLN A 116 4.33 1.69 12.22
N LYS A 117 4.95 1.73 11.03
CA LYS A 117 6.32 1.27 10.81
C LYS A 117 6.95 2.11 9.69
N ASP A 118 8.21 2.43 9.89
CA ASP A 118 9.06 3.10 8.91
C ASP A 118 10.49 2.58 9.08
N LYS A 119 10.91 1.67 8.20
CA LYS A 119 12.19 0.99 8.31
C LYS A 119 12.95 1.08 6.99
N THR A 120 14.21 1.52 7.06
CA THR A 120 15.11 1.51 5.90
C THR A 120 15.35 0.08 5.42
N VAL A 121 15.24 -0.12 4.12
CA VAL A 121 15.64 -1.36 3.45
C VAL A 121 17.12 -1.22 3.10
N SER A 122 17.95 -2.04 3.73
CA SER A 122 19.39 -2.10 3.45
C SER A 122 19.65 -3.15 2.38
N ILE A 123 20.32 -2.75 1.30
CA ILE A 123 20.82 -3.69 0.29
C ILE A 123 22.19 -4.18 0.77
N PRO A 124 22.45 -5.49 0.81
CA PRO A 124 23.76 -6.03 1.21
C PRO A 124 24.89 -5.53 0.32
N ASP A 125 26.05 -5.25 0.94
CA ASP A 125 27.23 -4.70 0.23
C ASP A 125 27.71 -5.62 -0.90
N GLU A 126 27.58 -6.92 -0.77
CA GLU A 126 27.95 -7.91 -1.79
C GLU A 126 27.10 -7.73 -3.07
N ILE A 127 25.82 -7.40 -2.89
CA ILE A 127 24.92 -7.12 -4.03
C ILE A 127 25.26 -5.77 -4.63
N LEU A 128 25.45 -4.74 -3.81
CA LEU A 128 25.87 -3.41 -4.29
C LEU A 128 27.19 -3.50 -5.09
N ALA A 129 28.20 -4.22 -4.57
CA ALA A 129 29.51 -4.38 -5.19
C ALA A 129 29.48 -5.13 -6.54
N SER A 130 28.43 -5.91 -6.78
CA SER A 130 28.24 -6.60 -8.08
C SER A 130 27.81 -5.67 -9.22
N TYR A 131 27.30 -4.47 -8.89
CA TYR A 131 26.70 -3.56 -9.87
C TYR A 131 27.19 -2.11 -9.77
N LEU A 132 27.75 -1.70 -8.62
CA LEU A 132 28.18 -0.34 -8.33
C LEU A 132 29.67 -0.29 -8.04
N THR A 133 30.29 0.84 -8.38
CA THR A 133 31.68 1.12 -7.98
C THR A 133 31.77 1.44 -6.48
N PRO A 134 32.97 1.34 -5.87
CA PRO A 134 33.17 1.73 -4.48
C PRO A 134 32.74 3.16 -4.17
N GLU A 135 32.93 4.09 -5.11
CA GLU A 135 32.52 5.49 -4.99
C GLU A 135 31.00 5.63 -4.98
N GLU A 136 30.30 4.93 -5.88
CA GLU A 136 28.83 4.91 -5.94
C GLU A 136 28.22 4.28 -4.67
N ILE A 137 28.83 3.23 -4.12
CA ILE A 137 28.42 2.62 -2.85
C ILE A 137 28.62 3.61 -1.69
N ALA A 138 29.75 4.33 -1.68
CA ALA A 138 30.00 5.34 -0.64
C ALA A 138 28.98 6.49 -0.71
N GLU A 139 28.56 6.87 -1.92
CA GLU A 139 27.52 7.88 -2.12
C GLU A 139 26.14 7.38 -1.68
N TYR A 140 25.76 6.15 -2.04
CA TYR A 140 24.53 5.50 -1.54
C TYR A 140 24.47 5.49 -0.01
N LYS A 141 25.58 5.18 0.64
CA LYS A 141 25.68 5.14 2.11
C LYS A 141 25.64 6.50 2.80
N LYS A 142 25.82 7.62 2.08
CA LYS A 142 25.65 8.98 2.64
C LYS A 142 24.18 9.29 3.00
N GLY A 143 23.22 8.45 2.55
CA GLY A 143 21.83 8.53 3.00
C GLY A 143 21.00 9.67 2.41
N THR A 144 21.43 10.28 1.29
CA THR A 144 20.64 11.29 0.56
C THR A 144 19.41 10.67 -0.11
N VAL A 145 19.43 9.35 -0.31
CA VAL A 145 18.35 8.55 -0.89
C VAL A 145 18.05 7.39 0.04
N ARG A 146 16.77 7.15 0.28
CA ARG A 146 16.33 6.08 1.15
C ARG A 146 15.25 5.24 0.49
N ILE A 147 15.43 3.93 0.51
CA ILE A 147 14.39 2.95 0.23
C ILE A 147 13.81 2.55 1.58
N ALA A 148 12.52 2.74 1.79
CA ALA A 148 11.87 2.47 3.06
C ALA A 148 10.72 1.48 2.92
N SER A 149 10.62 0.55 3.86
CA SER A 149 9.43 -0.25 4.09
C SER A 149 8.58 0.46 5.12
N ILE A 150 7.41 0.93 4.70
CA ILE A 150 6.46 1.59 5.59
C ILE A 150 5.25 0.69 5.83
N THR A 151 4.61 0.86 6.99
CA THR A 151 3.27 0.34 7.26
C THR A 151 2.38 1.51 7.59
N VAL A 152 1.38 1.74 6.75
CA VAL A 152 0.42 2.84 6.91
C VAL A 152 -0.90 2.29 7.39
N TYR A 153 -1.42 2.90 8.44
CA TYR A 153 -2.78 2.75 8.93
C TYR A 153 -3.59 3.99 8.53
N ALA A 154 -4.83 3.82 8.07
CA ALA A 154 -5.76 4.94 7.96
C ALA A 154 -7.22 4.44 8.00
N GLU A 155 -8.13 5.33 8.31
CA GLU A 155 -9.55 5.05 8.54
C GLU A 155 -10.43 5.69 7.47
N LYS A 156 -11.45 4.96 7.04
CA LYS A 156 -12.59 5.56 6.34
C LYS A 156 -13.48 6.25 7.37
N PRO A 157 -13.74 7.56 7.26
CA PRO A 157 -14.59 8.27 8.21
C PRO A 157 -15.92 7.54 8.45
N ALA A 158 -16.36 7.49 9.69
CA ALA A 158 -17.74 7.11 9.99
C ALA A 158 -18.67 8.13 9.29
N LYS A 159 -19.83 7.70 8.80
CA LYS A 159 -20.82 8.65 8.32
C LYS A 159 -21.15 9.59 9.48
N ASP A 160 -20.94 10.89 9.26
CA ASP A 160 -21.35 11.89 10.23
C ASP A 160 -22.88 11.99 10.14
N ASP A 161 -23.57 11.40 11.11
CA ASP A 161 -25.04 11.49 11.24
C ASP A 161 -25.49 12.93 11.55
N ARG A 162 -24.54 13.89 11.68
CA ARG A 162 -24.82 15.30 11.98
C ARG A 162 -25.24 16.15 10.78
N ASN A 163 -25.26 15.60 9.56
CA ASN A 163 -25.73 16.30 8.37
C ASN A 163 -27.16 15.92 7.94
N CYS A 164 -27.96 15.39 8.84
CA CYS A 164 -29.41 15.32 8.65
C CYS A 164 -30.03 16.57 9.27
N CYS A 165 -30.34 17.54 8.39
CA CYS A 165 -31.27 18.65 8.65
C CYS A 165 -30.84 19.66 9.73
N GLU A 166 -30.13 20.71 9.34
CA GLU A 166 -30.31 21.99 10.04
C GLU A 166 -31.81 22.36 9.97
N PRO A 167 -32.45 22.73 11.12
CA PRO A 167 -33.83 23.18 11.10
C PRO A 167 -33.91 24.52 10.36
N GLY A 168 -34.31 24.47 9.08
CA GLY A 168 -34.47 25.66 8.24
C GLY A 168 -34.11 25.47 6.75
N SER A 169 -33.43 24.43 6.33
CA SER A 169 -33.20 24.11 4.93
C SER A 169 -34.33 23.16 4.46
N GLY A 170 -35.29 23.68 3.70
CA GLY A 170 -36.41 22.90 3.17
C GLY A 170 -35.97 21.84 2.17
N CYS A 171 -35.55 20.70 2.69
CA CYS A 171 -35.34 19.45 1.96
C CYS A 171 -36.31 18.41 2.60
N CYS A 172 -37.52 18.40 2.11
CA CYS A 172 -38.44 17.25 2.12
C CYS A 172 -38.76 16.91 0.68
#